data_f960f9f09268b38a667c8db109c6fd58
#
_entry.id   f960f9f09268b38a667c8db109c6fd58
#
_cell.length_a   1.000
_cell.length_b   1.000
_cell.length_c   1.000
_cell.angle_alpha   90.00
_cell.angle_beta   90.00
_cell.angle_gamma   90.00
#
_symmetry.space_group_name_H-M   'P 1'
#
loop_
_entity.id
_entity.type
_entity.pdbx_description
1 polymer ?
#
loop_
_entity_poly.entity_id
_entity_poly.type
_entity_poly.pdbx_seq_one_letter_code
_entity_poly.pdbx_strand_id
1 'polypeptide(L)'
;MAYKLNVTEHADELLDHLVDYLINNLKNEQAAKHLLDSVDSIYDRLEENPFQFPESRDFYLSAKGYHEAIISEMAYIIVFDIREDIVNVLGIFHQLERYTD
;
A
#
# COMPACT_ATOMS: atom_id res chain seq x y z
N MET A 1 -4.46 20.11 -1.78
CA MET A 1 -3.71 18.89 -1.53
C MET A 1 -2.24 19.17 -1.62
N ALA A 2 -1.49 18.67 -0.64
CA ALA A 2 -0.07 18.99 -0.53
C ALA A 2 0.81 18.10 -1.43
N TYR A 3 0.34 16.89 -1.75
CA TYR A 3 1.14 15.91 -2.47
C TYR A 3 0.39 15.33 -3.66
N LYS A 4 1.16 14.92 -4.65
CA LYS A 4 0.62 14.21 -5.83
C LYS A 4 0.82 12.72 -5.63
N LEU A 5 -0.21 11.95 -5.91
CA LEU A 5 -0.15 10.50 -5.78
C LEU A 5 0.16 9.87 -7.12
N ASN A 6 1.18 9.03 -7.16
CA ASN A 6 1.53 8.23 -8.32
C ASN A 6 1.44 6.76 -7.95
N VAL A 7 0.37 6.10 -8.38
CA VAL A 7 0.23 4.66 -8.18
C VAL A 7 0.91 3.96 -9.34
N THR A 8 1.99 3.23 -9.04
CA THR A 8 2.74 2.56 -10.10
C THR A 8 1.92 1.44 -10.72
N GLU A 9 2.23 1.11 -11.97
CA GLU A 9 1.56 0.01 -12.66
C GLU A 9 1.70 -1.29 -11.87
N HIS A 10 2.87 -1.53 -11.31
CA HIS A 10 3.11 -2.72 -10.49
C HIS A 10 2.20 -2.77 -9.26
N ALA A 11 2.02 -1.64 -8.58
CA ALA A 11 1.12 -1.57 -7.42
C ALA A 11 -0.32 -1.87 -7.82
N ASP A 12 -0.75 -1.32 -8.95
CA ASP A 12 -2.09 -1.55 -9.48
C ASP A 12 -2.32 -3.02 -9.80
N GLU A 13 -1.35 -3.67 -10.44
CA GLU A 13 -1.43 -5.09 -10.75
C GLU A 13 -1.51 -5.94 -9.49
N LEU A 14 -0.70 -5.61 -8.47
CA LEU A 14 -0.74 -6.33 -7.20
C LEU A 14 -2.09 -6.21 -6.52
N LEU A 15 -2.68 -5.02 -6.55
CA LEU A 15 -4.02 -4.82 -5.98
C LEU A 15 -5.05 -5.65 -6.71
N ASP A 16 -5.02 -5.64 -8.04
CA ASP A 16 -5.95 -6.42 -8.84
C ASP A 16 -5.83 -7.91 -8.53
N HIS A 17 -4.62 -8.42 -8.39
CA HIS A 17 -4.38 -9.82 -8.04
C HIS A 17 -4.94 -10.16 -6.65
N LEU A 18 -4.77 -9.27 -5.68
CA LEU A 18 -5.29 -9.49 -4.33
C LEU A 18 -6.81 -9.50 -4.31
N VAL A 19 -7.44 -8.57 -5.03
CA VAL A 19 -8.90 -8.51 -5.13
C VAL A 19 -9.42 -9.79 -5.78
N ASP A 20 -8.81 -10.20 -6.87
CA ASP A 20 -9.19 -11.43 -7.57
C ASP A 20 -9.07 -12.65 -6.66
N TYR A 21 -7.97 -12.75 -5.93
CA TYR A 21 -7.74 -13.83 -4.98
C TYR A 21 -8.83 -13.89 -3.90
N LEU A 22 -9.18 -12.74 -3.33
CA LEU A 22 -10.19 -12.66 -2.28
C LEU A 22 -11.57 -13.07 -2.81
N ILE A 23 -11.92 -12.65 -4.01
CA ILE A 23 -13.22 -12.93 -4.59
C ILE A 23 -13.31 -14.38 -5.10
N ASN A 24 -12.33 -14.80 -5.88
CA ASN A 24 -12.43 -16.07 -6.62
C ASN A 24 -11.87 -17.27 -5.86
N ASN A 25 -10.81 -17.06 -5.07
CA ASN A 25 -10.20 -18.18 -4.34
C ASN A 25 -10.79 -18.33 -2.94
N LEU A 26 -10.94 -17.23 -2.21
CA LEU A 26 -11.47 -17.27 -0.85
C LEU A 26 -12.97 -17.04 -0.78
N LYS A 27 -13.61 -16.69 -1.91
CA LYS A 27 -15.05 -16.44 -1.97
C LYS A 27 -15.52 -15.42 -0.92
N ASN A 28 -14.70 -14.39 -0.71
CA ASN A 28 -14.95 -13.40 0.33
C ASN A 28 -15.04 -11.99 -0.26
N GLU A 29 -16.21 -11.64 -0.77
CA GLU A 29 -16.45 -10.33 -1.37
C GLU A 29 -16.36 -9.20 -0.33
N GLN A 30 -16.70 -9.47 0.92
CA GLN A 30 -16.61 -8.46 1.97
C GLN A 30 -15.16 -8.08 2.24
N ALA A 31 -14.27 -9.05 2.24
CA ALA A 31 -12.84 -8.78 2.42
C ALA A 31 -12.29 -7.97 1.24
N ALA A 32 -12.72 -8.29 0.01
CA ALA A 32 -12.31 -7.54 -1.16
C ALA A 32 -12.78 -6.08 -1.07
N LYS A 33 -14.02 -5.87 -0.65
CA LYS A 33 -14.55 -4.51 -0.47
C LYS A 33 -13.78 -3.77 0.61
N HIS A 34 -13.52 -4.43 1.75
CA HIS A 34 -12.75 -3.81 2.83
C HIS A 34 -11.35 -3.40 2.36
N LEU A 35 -10.70 -4.25 1.58
CA LEU A 35 -9.39 -3.94 1.02
C LEU A 35 -9.45 -2.69 0.15
N LEU A 36 -10.40 -2.63 -0.78
CA LEU A 36 -10.54 -1.49 -1.70
C LEU A 36 -10.86 -0.20 -0.96
N ASP A 37 -11.79 -0.26 0.01
CA ASP A 37 -12.14 0.92 0.81
C ASP A 37 -10.95 1.41 1.63
N SER A 38 -10.18 0.48 2.19
CA SER A 38 -8.99 0.83 2.98
C SER A 38 -7.90 1.45 2.11
N VAL A 39 -7.70 0.92 0.91
CA VAL A 39 -6.71 1.45 -0.03
C VAL A 39 -7.10 2.88 -0.43
N ASP A 40 -8.36 3.11 -0.76
CA ASP A 40 -8.84 4.44 -1.11
C ASP A 40 -8.62 5.43 0.03
N SER A 41 -8.93 5.03 1.25
CA SER A 41 -8.74 5.87 2.43
C SER A 41 -7.27 6.22 2.63
N ILE A 42 -6.39 5.23 2.47
CA ILE A 42 -4.95 5.45 2.61
C ILE A 42 -4.44 6.38 1.52
N TYR A 43 -4.89 6.19 0.28
CA TYR A 43 -4.48 7.06 -0.83
C TYR A 43 -4.87 8.52 -0.57
N ASP A 44 -6.06 8.77 -0.04
CA ASP A 44 -6.47 10.13 0.31
C ASP A 44 -5.54 10.72 1.38
N ARG A 45 -5.19 9.93 2.37
CA ARG A 45 -4.30 10.36 3.45
C ARG A 45 -2.88 10.61 2.94
N LEU A 46 -2.43 9.85 1.95
CA LEU A 46 -1.12 10.06 1.33
C LEU A 46 -1.06 11.39 0.59
N GLU A 47 -2.15 11.79 -0.05
CA GLU A 47 -2.22 13.08 -0.72
C GLU A 47 -2.25 14.25 0.26
N GLU A 48 -2.77 14.03 1.45
CA GLU A 48 -2.79 15.06 2.49
C GLU A 48 -1.44 15.20 3.18
N ASN A 49 -0.95 14.09 3.76
CA ASN A 49 0.31 14.07 4.48
C ASN A 49 0.87 12.65 4.57
N PRO A 50 1.77 12.29 3.65
CA PRO A 50 2.34 10.94 3.67
C PRO A 50 3.23 10.68 4.88
N PHE A 51 3.74 11.71 5.54
CA PHE A 51 4.60 11.56 6.69
C PHE A 51 3.86 11.11 7.96
N GLN A 52 2.54 11.04 7.92
CA GLN A 52 1.79 10.45 9.02
C GLN A 52 2.00 8.94 9.14
N PHE A 53 2.53 8.32 8.10
CA PHE A 53 2.84 6.88 8.11
C PHE A 53 4.32 6.67 8.40
N PRO A 54 4.65 5.61 9.16
CA PRO A 54 6.04 5.39 9.56
C PRO A 54 6.92 4.92 8.42
N GLU A 55 8.21 5.05 8.60
CA GLU A 55 9.18 4.41 7.72
C GLU A 55 9.04 2.89 7.81
N SER A 56 9.49 2.20 6.78
CA SER A 56 9.44 0.74 6.76
C SER A 56 10.18 0.15 7.97
N ARG A 57 9.61 -0.90 8.55
CA ARG A 57 10.25 -1.62 9.65
C ARG A 57 11.46 -2.43 9.18
N ASP A 58 11.54 -2.69 7.89
CA ASP A 58 12.70 -3.32 7.30
C ASP A 58 13.83 -2.28 7.22
N PHE A 59 14.94 -2.57 7.87
CA PHE A 59 16.06 -1.64 7.93
C PHE A 59 16.55 -1.22 6.54
N TYR A 60 16.64 -2.17 5.63
CA TYR A 60 17.14 -1.91 4.28
C TYR A 60 16.21 -0.96 3.51
N LEU A 61 14.91 -1.18 3.59
CA LEU A 61 13.94 -0.34 2.91
C LEU A 61 13.83 1.03 3.56
N SER A 62 13.90 1.07 4.90
CA SER A 62 13.89 2.33 5.63
C SER A 62 15.08 3.19 5.22
N ALA A 63 16.25 2.59 5.05
CA ALA A 63 17.44 3.29 4.60
C ALA A 63 17.30 3.88 3.19
N LYS A 64 16.39 3.30 2.38
CA LYS A 64 16.07 3.83 1.05
C LYS A 64 14.95 4.87 1.07
N GLY A 65 14.41 5.17 2.24
CA GLY A 65 13.33 6.15 2.36
C GLY A 65 11.94 5.59 2.11
N TYR A 66 11.77 4.28 2.18
CA TYR A 66 10.45 3.65 2.00
C TYR A 66 9.64 3.70 3.28
N HIS A 67 8.35 3.89 3.13
CA HIS A 67 7.37 3.96 4.21
C HIS A 67 6.32 2.86 4.05
N GLU A 68 5.63 2.56 5.14
CA GLU A 68 4.58 1.54 5.17
C GLU A 68 3.27 2.09 5.70
N ALA A 69 2.17 1.77 5.02
CA ALA A 69 0.83 2.03 5.53
C ALA A 69 0.14 0.68 5.74
N ILE A 70 -0.20 0.39 6.98
CA ILE A 70 -0.82 -0.89 7.34
C ILE A 70 -2.31 -0.82 7.03
N ILE A 71 -2.83 -1.84 6.33
CA ILE A 71 -4.25 -1.97 6.07
C ILE A 71 -4.89 -2.59 7.30
N SER A 72 -5.79 -1.83 7.94
CA SER A 72 -6.43 -2.23 9.19
C SER A 72 -7.20 -3.53 9.03
N GLU A 73 -7.07 -4.40 10.02
CA GLU A 73 -7.79 -5.68 10.12
C GLU A 73 -7.41 -6.69 9.03
N MET A 74 -6.38 -6.39 8.26
CA MET A 74 -5.88 -7.30 7.23
C MET A 74 -4.36 -7.38 7.36
N ALA A 75 -3.77 -8.45 6.84
CA ALA A 75 -2.33 -8.66 6.94
C ALA A 75 -1.59 -8.09 5.75
N TYR A 76 -2.05 -6.93 5.24
CA TYR A 76 -1.43 -6.28 4.08
C TYR A 76 -0.89 -4.92 4.44
N ILE A 77 0.17 -4.53 3.72
CA ILE A 77 0.76 -3.20 3.84
C ILE A 77 0.92 -2.60 2.45
N ILE A 78 0.81 -1.27 2.40
CA ILE A 78 1.13 -0.49 1.21
C ILE A 78 2.51 0.10 1.41
N VAL A 79 3.41 -0.14 0.46
CA VAL A 79 4.78 0.40 0.51
C VAL A 79 4.86 1.56 -0.48
N PHE A 80 5.40 2.67 -0.02
CA PHE A 80 5.52 3.88 -0.84
C PHE A 80 6.80 4.63 -0.50
N ASP A 81 7.22 5.51 -1.41
CA ASP A 81 8.27 6.48 -1.12
C ASP A 81 7.75 7.88 -1.39
N ILE A 82 8.50 8.86 -0.93
CA ILE A 82 8.16 10.27 -1.09
C ILE A 82 9.35 10.94 -1.74
N ARG A 83 9.11 11.55 -2.90
CA ARG A 83 10.15 12.29 -3.63
C ARG A 83 9.59 13.67 -3.95
N GLU A 84 10.11 14.68 -3.25
CA GLU A 84 9.63 16.07 -3.35
C GLU A 84 8.15 16.12 -2.98
N ASP A 85 7.26 16.48 -3.89
CA ASP A 85 5.82 16.52 -3.64
C ASP A 85 5.07 15.32 -4.22
N ILE A 86 5.80 14.26 -4.60
CA ILE A 86 5.20 13.08 -5.22
C ILE A 86 5.32 11.89 -4.28
N VAL A 87 4.20 11.21 -4.06
CA VAL A 87 4.15 9.95 -3.32
C VAL A 87 4.00 8.84 -4.33
N ASN A 88 4.99 7.96 -4.40
CA ASN A 88 4.97 6.82 -5.32
C ASN A 88 4.54 5.57 -4.55
N VAL A 89 3.37 5.03 -4.88
CA VAL A 89 2.90 3.77 -4.31
C VAL A 89 3.56 2.65 -5.09
N LEU A 90 4.42 1.89 -4.41
CA LEU A 90 5.28 0.90 -5.05
C LEU A 90 4.67 -0.49 -5.07
N GLY A 91 3.84 -0.80 -4.09
CA GLY A 91 3.20 -2.11 -4.06
C GLY A 91 2.36 -2.32 -2.82
N ILE A 92 1.64 -3.43 -2.83
CA ILE A 92 0.82 -3.89 -1.70
C ILE A 92 1.25 -5.33 -1.43
N PHE A 93 1.64 -5.60 -0.19
CA PHE A 93 2.24 -6.89 0.16
C PHE A 93 1.63 -7.45 1.44
N HIS A 94 1.66 -8.75 1.56
CA HIS A 94 1.32 -9.39 2.83
C HIS A 94 2.43 -9.06 3.83
N GLN A 95 2.09 -8.82 5.08
CA GLN A 95 3.07 -8.41 6.10
C GLN A 95 4.20 -9.43 6.30
N LEU A 96 3.94 -10.69 5.97
CA LEU A 96 4.94 -11.76 6.10
C LEU A 96 5.78 -11.96 4.85
N GLU A 97 5.46 -11.26 3.76
CA GLU A 97 6.24 -11.36 2.53
C GLU A 97 7.54 -10.58 2.65
N ARG A 98 8.53 -11.04 1.88
CA ARG A 98 9.81 -10.35 1.81
C ARG A 98 9.84 -9.50 0.55
N TYR A 99 9.33 -8.30 0.67
CA TYR A 99 9.28 -7.39 -0.46
C TYR A 99 10.61 -6.70 -0.73
N THR A 100 11.65 -7.06 -0.02
CA THR A 100 13.01 -6.55 -0.24
C THR A 100 13.75 -7.28 -1.35
N ASP A 101 13.28 -8.44 -1.73
CA ASP A 101 13.99 -9.29 -2.70
C ASP A 101 13.81 -8.82 -4.14
#